data_7d69562f9d9b4c262e46e29cb51e834c
#
_entry.id   7d69562f9d9b4c262e46e29cb51e834c
#
_cell.length_a   1.000
_cell.length_b   1.000
_cell.length_c   1.000
_cell.angle_alpha   90.00
_cell.angle_beta   90.00
_cell.angle_gamma   90.00
#
_symmetry.space_group_name_H-M   'P 1'
#
loop_
_entity.id
_entity.type
_entity.pdbx_description
1 polymer ?
#
loop_
_entity_poly.entity_id
_entity_poly.type
_entity_poly.pdbx_seq_one_letter_code
_entity_poly.pdbx_strand_id
1 'polypeptide(L)'
;HEYFFSVNKLDMSSYKVVFYLFNAQSNCRILTYRNAKHIFITHGESNKLASIKPIIRIYDYVVCAGDAGVSRYLENGIFSRYDVENHRIIKMGDTFIGKSVFKKISDKKNAYILYAPTWEGGIKSEQYSSLSEDLYAFKTIQKYAQKSDIKKIIIQAHPNTGHRDKKYRKYLNQGIKFLKSYNLEVENMGIYNHKTSFLNKFFLKRSSKDIYPIYQAFVDISAME
;
A
#
# COMPACT_ATOMS: atom_id res chain seq x y z
N HIS A 1 6.03 -8.22 21.53
CA HIS A 1 4.83 -7.53 21.00
C HIS A 1 3.63 -7.99 21.81
N GLU A 2 2.95 -7.05 22.46
CA GLU A 2 1.71 -7.30 23.19
C GLU A 2 0.53 -6.80 22.36
N TYR A 3 -0.55 -7.59 22.32
CA TYR A 3 -1.77 -7.24 21.65
C TYR A 3 -2.87 -6.96 22.69
N PHE A 4 -3.42 -5.75 22.64
CA PHE A 4 -4.51 -5.36 23.53
C PHE A 4 -5.84 -5.38 22.78
N PHE A 5 -6.79 -6.18 23.26
CA PHE A 5 -8.16 -6.19 22.73
C PHE A 5 -8.98 -4.97 23.14
N SER A 6 -8.53 -4.26 24.18
CA SER A 6 -9.18 -3.05 24.69
C SER A 6 -8.11 -2.03 25.09
N VAL A 7 -8.22 -0.83 24.53
CA VAL A 7 -7.35 0.31 24.87
C VAL A 7 -7.48 0.71 26.34
N ASN A 8 -8.64 0.49 26.94
CA ASN A 8 -8.90 0.82 28.34
C ASN A 8 -8.06 -0.01 29.34
N LYS A 9 -7.44 -1.10 28.88
CA LYS A 9 -6.56 -1.95 29.69
C LYS A 9 -5.09 -1.58 29.56
N LEU A 10 -4.78 -0.62 28.70
CA LEU A 10 -3.41 -0.17 28.48
C LEU A 10 -3.05 0.89 29.50
N ASP A 11 -2.05 0.59 30.36
CA ASP A 11 -1.47 1.61 31.22
C ASP A 11 -0.54 2.50 30.38
N MET A 12 -0.97 3.74 30.19
CA MET A 12 -0.26 4.76 29.41
C MET A 12 0.74 5.57 30.23
N SER A 13 0.83 5.37 31.55
CA SER A 13 1.57 6.24 32.46
C SER A 13 3.07 6.35 32.15
N SER A 14 3.68 5.28 31.65
CA SER A 14 5.08 5.22 31.29
C SER A 14 5.41 5.69 29.87
N TYR A 15 4.41 5.86 29.01
CA TYR A 15 4.63 6.23 27.61
C TYR A 15 4.69 7.75 27.43
N LYS A 16 5.71 8.23 26.70
CA LYS A 16 5.90 9.66 26.36
C LYS A 16 5.48 9.97 24.94
N VAL A 17 5.42 8.95 24.07
CA VAL A 17 5.09 9.10 22.65
C VAL A 17 4.23 7.92 22.21
N VAL A 18 3.24 8.21 21.38
CA VAL A 18 2.41 7.22 20.71
C VAL A 18 2.49 7.44 19.21
N PHE A 19 2.88 6.41 18.48
CA PHE A 19 2.92 6.43 17.02
C PHE A 19 1.69 5.77 16.41
N TYR A 20 1.13 6.41 15.38
CA TYR A 20 -0.03 5.93 14.66
C TYR A 20 0.33 5.63 13.20
N LEU A 21 0.08 4.39 12.79
CA LEU A 21 0.30 3.95 11.42
C LEU A 21 -0.93 4.14 10.53
N PHE A 22 -2.12 4.14 11.14
CA PHE A 22 -3.38 4.23 10.42
C PHE A 22 -4.18 5.42 10.91
N ASN A 23 -4.85 6.10 10.00
CA ASN A 23 -5.78 7.15 10.33
C ASN A 23 -7.17 6.55 10.60
N ALA A 24 -7.36 5.99 11.78
CA ALA A 24 -8.60 5.35 12.20
C ALA A 24 -9.31 6.15 13.30
N GLN A 25 -10.64 6.20 13.25
CA GLN A 25 -11.45 6.86 14.28
C GLN A 25 -11.20 6.28 15.68
N SER A 26 -10.87 4.99 15.77
CA SER A 26 -10.52 4.34 17.03
C SER A 26 -9.31 4.96 17.75
N ASN A 27 -8.43 5.66 17.02
CA ASN A 27 -7.26 6.34 17.57
C ASN A 27 -7.66 7.44 18.57
N CYS A 28 -8.87 8.03 18.41
CA CYS A 28 -9.38 9.06 19.31
C CYS A 28 -9.42 8.61 20.77
N ARG A 29 -9.54 7.31 21.04
CA ARG A 29 -9.57 6.77 22.40
C ARG A 29 -8.27 6.97 23.15
N ILE A 30 -7.12 6.88 22.45
CA ILE A 30 -5.79 7.07 23.06
C ILE A 30 -5.41 8.54 23.09
N LEU A 31 -5.89 9.35 22.15
CA LEU A 31 -5.62 10.78 22.08
C LEU A 31 -6.08 11.57 23.30
N THR A 32 -6.98 11.00 24.12
CA THR A 32 -7.40 11.60 25.40
C THR A 32 -6.27 11.61 26.44
N TYR A 33 -5.23 10.78 26.25
CA TYR A 33 -4.08 10.74 27.15
C TYR A 33 -3.08 11.85 26.82
N ARG A 34 -3.17 12.96 27.55
CA ARG A 34 -2.44 14.22 27.26
C ARG A 34 -0.97 14.20 27.64
N ASN A 35 -0.52 13.23 28.45
CA ASN A 35 0.87 13.18 28.92
C ASN A 35 1.84 12.55 27.92
N ALA A 36 1.35 12.05 26.78
CA ALA A 36 2.14 11.57 25.68
C ALA A 36 1.96 12.48 24.45
N LYS A 37 2.99 12.54 23.61
CA LYS A 37 2.89 13.12 22.26
C LYS A 37 2.31 12.11 21.29
N HIS A 38 1.38 12.55 20.48
CA HIS A 38 0.70 11.71 19.48
C HIS A 38 1.21 12.04 18.10
N ILE A 39 1.89 11.08 17.47
CA ILE A 39 2.57 11.29 16.18
C ILE A 39 1.99 10.35 15.13
N PHE A 40 1.44 10.90 14.07
CA PHE A 40 1.00 10.14 12.91
C PHE A 40 2.16 9.96 11.93
N ILE A 41 2.65 8.72 11.79
CA ILE A 41 3.80 8.41 10.93
C ILE A 41 3.39 7.75 9.61
N THR A 42 2.08 7.47 9.44
CA THR A 42 1.53 6.75 8.28
C THR A 42 2.16 5.37 8.03
N HIS A 43 1.75 4.68 7.02
CA HIS A 43 2.30 3.40 6.53
C HIS A 43 2.59 3.46 5.02
N GLY A 44 2.84 4.63 4.52
CA GLY A 44 3.09 4.99 3.14
C GLY A 44 2.27 6.20 2.73
N GLU A 45 2.78 6.95 1.77
CA GLU A 45 2.12 8.12 1.21
C GLU A 45 1.61 7.84 -0.19
N SER A 46 0.49 8.44 -0.52
CA SER A 46 -0.09 8.41 -1.86
C SER A 46 -0.98 9.62 -2.08
N ASN A 47 -1.33 9.90 -3.34
CA ASN A 47 -2.28 10.96 -3.68
C ASN A 47 -3.76 10.55 -3.49
N LYS A 48 -4.01 9.48 -2.74
CA LYS A 48 -5.37 9.03 -2.45
C LYS A 48 -6.07 9.97 -1.48
N LEU A 49 -7.38 10.11 -1.61
CA LEU A 49 -8.23 10.89 -0.70
C LEU A 49 -8.05 10.50 0.77
N ALA A 50 -7.70 9.23 1.03
CA ALA A 50 -7.39 8.77 2.38
C ALA A 50 -6.21 9.50 3.03
N SER A 51 -5.27 10.03 2.23
CA SER A 51 -4.08 10.75 2.70
C SER A 51 -4.34 12.22 3.07
N ILE A 52 -5.52 12.75 2.69
CA ILE A 52 -5.89 14.16 2.92
C ILE A 52 -7.15 14.30 3.80
N LYS A 53 -7.42 13.31 4.65
CA LYS A 53 -8.57 13.40 5.57
C LYS A 53 -8.30 14.39 6.70
N PRO A 54 -9.22 15.33 7.00
CA PRO A 54 -9.04 16.33 8.05
C PRO A 54 -8.78 15.76 9.44
N ILE A 55 -9.17 14.52 9.70
CA ILE A 55 -8.92 13.84 10.99
C ILE A 55 -7.40 13.76 11.31
N ILE A 56 -6.51 13.90 10.33
CA ILE A 56 -5.05 13.94 10.55
C ILE A 56 -4.67 15.11 11.47
N ARG A 57 -5.46 16.16 11.56
CA ARG A 57 -5.22 17.31 12.45
C ARG A 57 -5.30 17.01 13.93
N ILE A 58 -5.84 15.85 14.33
CA ILE A 58 -5.97 15.48 15.75
C ILE A 58 -4.65 15.13 16.42
N TYR A 59 -3.61 14.81 15.62
CA TYR A 59 -2.29 14.47 16.15
C TYR A 59 -1.44 15.71 16.44
N ASP A 60 -0.54 15.60 17.42
CA ASP A 60 0.42 16.68 17.72
C ASP A 60 1.36 16.94 16.55
N TYR A 61 1.86 15.84 15.95
CA TYR A 61 2.78 15.90 14.81
C TYR A 61 2.33 14.91 13.73
N VAL A 62 2.63 15.27 12.50
CA VAL A 62 2.39 14.43 11.31
C VAL A 62 3.69 14.30 10.54
N VAL A 63 4.09 13.08 10.27
CA VAL A 63 5.27 12.78 9.46
C VAL A 63 4.86 12.64 8.00
N CYS A 64 5.65 13.21 7.09
CA CYS A 64 5.52 13.03 5.66
C CYS A 64 6.89 12.77 5.01
N ALA A 65 6.88 12.24 3.77
CA ALA A 65 8.11 11.92 3.07
C ALA A 65 8.90 13.17 2.65
N GLY A 66 8.21 14.24 2.25
CA GLY A 66 8.88 15.44 1.77
C GLY A 66 7.94 16.56 1.35
N ASP A 67 8.42 17.45 0.48
CA ASP A 67 7.70 18.66 0.07
C ASP A 67 6.38 18.34 -0.65
N ALA A 68 6.31 17.27 -1.41
CA ALA A 68 5.06 16.82 -2.04
C ALA A 68 3.97 16.50 -1.00
N GLY A 69 4.33 15.88 0.14
CA GLY A 69 3.41 15.64 1.24
C GLY A 69 2.95 16.94 1.90
N VAL A 70 3.88 17.88 2.13
CA VAL A 70 3.54 19.20 2.67
C VAL A 70 2.60 19.96 1.74
N SER A 71 2.94 20.04 0.44
CA SER A 71 2.11 20.73 -0.57
C SER A 71 0.70 20.14 -0.60
N ARG A 72 0.58 18.84 -0.59
CA ARG A 72 -0.72 18.13 -0.58
C ARG A 72 -1.57 18.56 0.63
N TYR A 73 -0.98 18.68 1.80
CA TYR A 73 -1.70 19.11 3.00
C TYR A 73 -2.14 20.57 2.92
N LEU A 74 -1.29 21.44 2.39
CA LEU A 74 -1.60 22.87 2.21
C LEU A 74 -2.68 23.10 1.16
N GLU A 75 -2.55 22.48 -0.01
CA GLU A 75 -3.49 22.59 -1.13
C GLU A 75 -4.89 22.09 -0.78
N ASN A 76 -4.97 21.05 0.05
CA ASN A 76 -6.26 20.53 0.51
C ASN A 76 -6.76 21.18 1.83
N GLY A 77 -6.11 22.22 2.31
CA GLY A 77 -6.54 22.95 3.50
C GLY A 77 -6.49 22.12 4.79
N ILE A 78 -5.71 21.02 4.82
CA ILE A 78 -5.58 20.18 6.01
C ILE A 78 -4.70 20.88 7.05
N PHE A 79 -3.62 21.49 6.63
CA PHE A 79 -2.72 22.29 7.44
C PHE A 79 -2.51 23.65 6.80
N SER A 80 -2.08 24.61 7.60
CA SER A 80 -1.73 25.96 7.19
C SER A 80 -0.20 26.13 7.11
N ARG A 81 0.25 27.26 6.54
CA ARG A 81 1.67 27.63 6.57
C ARG A 81 2.19 27.77 8.00
N TYR A 82 1.34 28.27 8.90
CA TYR A 82 1.65 28.35 10.33
C TYR A 82 1.97 26.97 10.93
N ASP A 83 1.22 25.92 10.57
CA ASP A 83 1.49 24.55 11.05
C ASP A 83 2.84 24.03 10.55
N VAL A 84 3.23 24.41 9.32
CA VAL A 84 4.54 24.03 8.74
C VAL A 84 5.68 24.76 9.44
N GLU A 85 5.56 26.06 9.64
CA GLU A 85 6.54 26.92 10.29
C GLU A 85 6.75 26.53 11.77
N ASN A 86 5.72 26.06 12.43
CA ASN A 86 5.76 25.55 13.80
C ASN A 86 6.10 24.04 13.87
N HIS A 87 6.67 23.48 12.81
CA HIS A 87 7.16 22.10 12.76
C HIS A 87 6.14 21.03 13.13
N ARG A 88 4.85 21.31 12.92
CA ARG A 88 3.79 20.31 13.14
C ARG A 88 3.84 19.20 12.09
N ILE A 89 4.36 19.51 10.90
CA ILE A 89 4.61 18.56 9.83
C ILE A 89 6.11 18.30 9.75
N ILE A 90 6.51 17.05 9.95
CA ILE A 90 7.91 16.62 10.00
C ILE A 90 8.23 15.89 8.70
N LYS A 91 9.19 16.40 7.92
CA LYS A 91 9.71 15.72 6.74
C LYS A 91 10.81 14.75 7.15
N MET A 92 10.59 13.44 6.94
CA MET A 92 11.54 12.39 7.34
C MET A 92 12.07 11.55 6.17
N GLY A 93 11.74 11.91 4.94
CA GLY A 93 11.97 11.03 3.82
C GLY A 93 10.96 9.87 3.81
N ASP A 94 11.12 8.96 2.86
CA ASP A 94 10.29 7.75 2.84
C ASP A 94 10.78 6.78 3.92
N THR A 95 9.99 6.63 4.96
CA THR A 95 10.32 5.76 6.10
C THR A 95 10.29 4.27 5.77
N PHE A 96 9.74 3.90 4.61
CA PHE A 96 9.61 2.52 4.15
C PHE A 96 10.62 2.13 3.07
N ILE A 97 11.19 3.10 2.36
CA ILE A 97 12.30 2.87 1.45
C ILE A 97 13.60 2.88 2.27
N GLY A 98 13.80 1.82 3.03
CA GLY A 98 15.08 1.51 3.61
C GLY A 98 16.11 1.10 2.55
N LYS A 99 17.13 0.37 2.92
CA LYS A 99 18.06 -0.25 1.97
C LYS A 99 17.25 -1.17 1.05
N SER A 100 17.07 -0.76 -0.21
CA SER A 100 16.38 -1.58 -1.20
C SER A 100 17.00 -2.97 -1.24
N VAL A 101 16.18 -3.99 -1.02
CA VAL A 101 16.58 -5.38 -1.22
C VAL A 101 16.59 -5.75 -2.70
N PHE A 102 16.09 -4.87 -3.57
CA PHE A 102 16.10 -5.07 -5.00
C PHE A 102 17.52 -4.88 -5.53
N LYS A 103 18.08 -5.96 -6.04
CA LYS A 103 19.38 -5.92 -6.73
C LYS A 103 19.15 -5.57 -8.19
N LYS A 104 20.10 -4.81 -8.78
CA LYS A 104 20.11 -4.63 -10.23
C LYS A 104 20.19 -6.00 -10.89
N ILE A 105 19.26 -6.27 -11.80
CA ILE A 105 19.21 -7.57 -12.48
C ILE A 105 20.38 -7.67 -13.45
N SER A 106 21.26 -8.62 -13.20
CA SER A 106 22.35 -8.99 -14.09
C SER A 106 21.96 -10.13 -15.04
N ASP A 107 20.98 -10.94 -14.68
CA ASP A 107 20.51 -12.10 -15.45
C ASP A 107 19.06 -11.90 -15.90
N LYS A 108 18.88 -11.69 -17.21
CA LYS A 108 17.56 -11.52 -17.83
C LYS A 108 16.73 -12.80 -17.90
N LYS A 109 17.37 -13.97 -17.83
CA LYS A 109 16.67 -15.26 -17.99
C LYS A 109 15.67 -15.54 -16.86
N ASN A 110 15.91 -14.96 -15.68
CA ASN A 110 15.04 -15.11 -14.50
C ASN A 110 14.27 -13.85 -14.16
N ALA A 111 14.12 -12.93 -15.10
CA ALA A 111 13.42 -11.68 -14.86
C ALA A 111 11.90 -11.87 -14.93
N TYR A 112 11.20 -11.22 -14.01
CA TYR A 112 9.74 -11.24 -13.92
C TYR A 112 9.19 -9.82 -13.93
N ILE A 113 7.93 -9.66 -14.37
CA ILE A 113 7.16 -8.45 -14.11
C ILE A 113 6.23 -8.74 -12.95
N LEU A 114 6.28 -7.91 -11.90
CA LEU A 114 5.27 -7.91 -10.85
C LEU A 114 4.21 -6.85 -11.18
N TYR A 115 2.96 -7.29 -11.29
CA TYR A 115 1.80 -6.43 -11.39
C TYR A 115 0.98 -6.54 -10.11
N ALA A 116 0.97 -5.46 -9.33
CA ALA A 116 0.29 -5.41 -8.04
C ALA A 116 -0.83 -4.34 -8.04
N PRO A 117 -1.95 -4.58 -8.76
CA PRO A 117 -3.02 -3.60 -8.81
C PRO A 117 -3.67 -3.40 -7.45
N THR A 118 -3.91 -2.14 -7.08
CA THR A 118 -4.72 -1.82 -5.91
C THR A 118 -6.21 -2.08 -6.18
N TRP A 119 -7.04 -2.01 -5.14
CA TRP A 119 -8.47 -2.17 -5.25
C TRP A 119 -9.16 -0.85 -5.60
N GLU A 120 -10.41 -0.91 -5.94
CA GLU A 120 -11.23 0.20 -6.43
C GLU A 120 -11.54 1.30 -5.41
N GLY A 121 -11.16 1.10 -4.12
CA GLY A 121 -11.48 2.03 -3.03
C GLY A 121 -12.76 1.68 -2.28
N GLY A 122 -12.96 2.31 -1.13
CA GLY A 122 -14.06 2.01 -0.18
C GLY A 122 -15.39 2.66 -0.54
N ILE A 123 -15.35 3.83 -1.15
CA ILE A 123 -16.55 4.62 -1.50
C ILE A 123 -16.65 4.83 -3.00
N LYS A 124 -17.86 5.15 -3.47
CA LYS A 124 -18.17 5.23 -4.91
C LYS A 124 -17.37 6.29 -5.67
N SER A 125 -16.99 7.37 -5.01
CA SER A 125 -16.16 8.44 -5.59
C SER A 125 -14.69 8.07 -5.72
N GLU A 126 -14.25 6.98 -5.10
CA GLU A 126 -12.87 6.50 -5.21
C GLU A 126 -12.73 5.54 -6.40
N GLN A 127 -11.67 5.73 -7.17
CA GLN A 127 -11.33 4.93 -8.34
C GLN A 127 -9.80 4.79 -8.42
N TYR A 128 -9.24 3.91 -7.58
CA TYR A 128 -7.78 3.78 -7.46
C TYR A 128 -7.19 2.62 -8.26
N SER A 129 -8.04 1.70 -8.75
CA SER A 129 -7.57 0.51 -9.42
C SER A 129 -7.24 0.78 -10.89
N SER A 130 -6.10 0.25 -11.33
CA SER A 130 -5.74 0.18 -12.74
C SER A 130 -6.42 -0.96 -13.50
N LEU A 131 -7.23 -1.75 -12.80
CA LEU A 131 -8.07 -2.77 -13.46
C LEU A 131 -9.24 -2.09 -14.16
N SER A 132 -9.35 -2.27 -15.47
CA SER A 132 -10.33 -1.62 -16.32
C SER A 132 -10.93 -2.60 -17.35
N GLU A 133 -12.07 -2.26 -17.91
CA GLU A 133 -12.77 -3.08 -18.90
C GLU A 133 -11.96 -3.25 -20.18
N ASP A 134 -11.27 -2.19 -20.60
CA ASP A 134 -10.43 -2.16 -21.80
C ASP A 134 -9.10 -2.91 -21.63
N LEU A 135 -8.81 -3.42 -20.43
CA LEU A 135 -7.58 -4.15 -20.07
C LEU A 135 -6.30 -3.34 -20.33
N TYR A 136 -6.34 -2.02 -20.22
CA TYR A 136 -5.23 -1.12 -20.59
C TYR A 136 -3.90 -1.53 -19.89
N ALA A 137 -3.92 -1.76 -18.58
CA ALA A 137 -2.74 -2.18 -17.84
C ALA A 137 -2.16 -3.50 -18.36
N PHE A 138 -3.01 -4.50 -18.65
CA PHE A 138 -2.58 -5.79 -19.16
C PHE A 138 -2.01 -5.70 -20.57
N LYS A 139 -2.58 -4.87 -21.44
CA LYS A 139 -2.05 -4.58 -22.77
C LYS A 139 -0.68 -3.91 -22.69
N THR A 140 -0.49 -2.99 -21.76
CA THR A 140 0.79 -2.32 -21.51
C THR A 140 1.84 -3.31 -21.02
N ILE A 141 1.50 -4.16 -20.06
CA ILE A 141 2.37 -5.22 -19.54
C ILE A 141 2.78 -6.19 -20.66
N GLN A 142 1.83 -6.61 -21.49
CA GLN A 142 2.09 -7.52 -22.61
C GLN A 142 3.09 -6.91 -23.60
N LYS A 143 2.88 -5.66 -24.02
CA LYS A 143 3.81 -4.93 -24.91
C LYS A 143 5.21 -4.82 -24.30
N TYR A 144 5.29 -4.48 -23.01
CA TYR A 144 6.57 -4.36 -22.32
C TYR A 144 7.27 -5.72 -22.21
N ALA A 145 6.54 -6.78 -21.86
CA ALA A 145 7.06 -8.13 -21.78
C ALA A 145 7.67 -8.60 -23.11
N GLN A 146 6.96 -8.36 -24.21
CA GLN A 146 7.48 -8.68 -25.55
C GLN A 146 8.75 -7.88 -25.89
N LYS A 147 8.73 -6.55 -25.65
CA LYS A 147 9.89 -5.69 -25.95
C LYS A 147 11.13 -6.08 -25.12
N SER A 148 10.93 -6.57 -23.91
CA SER A 148 12.01 -6.89 -22.96
C SER A 148 12.36 -8.38 -22.93
N ASP A 149 11.71 -9.20 -23.76
CA ASP A 149 11.82 -10.68 -23.79
C ASP A 149 11.56 -11.34 -22.41
N ILE A 150 10.63 -10.78 -21.65
CA ILE A 150 10.20 -11.35 -20.37
C ILE A 150 9.04 -12.30 -20.61
N LYS A 151 9.16 -13.53 -20.09
CA LYS A 151 8.15 -14.57 -20.26
C LYS A 151 7.23 -14.73 -19.06
N LYS A 152 7.66 -14.31 -17.86
CA LYS A 152 6.92 -14.53 -16.61
C LYS A 152 6.35 -13.24 -16.04
N ILE A 153 5.08 -13.29 -15.70
CA ILE A 153 4.33 -12.22 -15.04
C ILE A 153 3.78 -12.78 -13.72
N ILE A 154 4.04 -12.08 -12.63
CA ILE A 154 3.45 -12.36 -11.32
C ILE A 154 2.39 -11.31 -11.06
N ILE A 155 1.18 -11.75 -10.73
CA ILE A 155 0.06 -10.85 -10.40
C ILE A 155 -0.26 -11.02 -8.93
N GLN A 156 -0.22 -9.90 -8.20
CA GLN A 156 -0.58 -9.83 -6.79
C GLN A 156 -1.63 -8.74 -6.59
N ALA A 157 -2.89 -9.09 -6.85
CA ALA A 157 -3.98 -8.14 -6.65
C ALA A 157 -4.24 -7.87 -5.17
N HIS A 158 -4.68 -6.64 -4.87
CA HIS A 158 -5.04 -6.25 -3.51
C HIS A 158 -6.16 -7.15 -2.95
N PRO A 159 -6.11 -7.56 -1.66
CA PRO A 159 -7.11 -8.47 -1.08
C PRO A 159 -8.56 -8.01 -1.22
N ASN A 160 -8.79 -6.70 -1.22
CA ASN A 160 -10.13 -6.11 -1.36
C ASN A 160 -10.58 -5.91 -2.82
N THR A 161 -9.79 -6.37 -3.82
CA THR A 161 -10.18 -6.23 -5.22
C THR A 161 -11.56 -6.85 -5.48
N GLY A 162 -12.49 -6.05 -6.00
CA GLY A 162 -13.88 -6.45 -6.23
C GLY A 162 -14.69 -6.64 -4.95
N HIS A 163 -14.29 -6.05 -3.83
CA HIS A 163 -15.08 -6.03 -2.62
C HIS A 163 -16.30 -5.10 -2.76
N ARG A 164 -16.07 -3.89 -3.23
CA ARG A 164 -17.14 -2.93 -3.49
C ARG A 164 -17.88 -3.21 -4.80
N ASP A 165 -17.14 -3.52 -5.87
CA ASP A 165 -17.70 -3.76 -7.20
C ASP A 165 -17.07 -5.01 -7.83
N LYS A 166 -17.87 -6.06 -7.95
CA LYS A 166 -17.44 -7.39 -8.46
C LYS A 166 -16.86 -7.36 -9.88
N LYS A 167 -17.13 -6.29 -10.67
CA LYS A 167 -16.58 -6.16 -12.02
C LYS A 167 -15.06 -6.13 -12.04
N TYR A 168 -14.40 -5.59 -10.99
CA TYR A 168 -12.93 -5.56 -10.92
C TYR A 168 -12.31 -6.97 -10.83
N ARG A 169 -12.98 -7.93 -10.20
CA ARG A 169 -12.56 -9.35 -10.26
C ARG A 169 -12.70 -9.91 -11.66
N LYS A 170 -13.76 -9.53 -12.37
CA LYS A 170 -13.95 -9.93 -13.77
C LYS A 170 -12.84 -9.38 -14.66
N TYR A 171 -12.49 -8.10 -14.52
CA TYR A 171 -11.40 -7.47 -15.26
C TYR A 171 -10.04 -8.13 -14.96
N LEU A 172 -9.75 -8.43 -13.71
CA LEU A 172 -8.55 -9.17 -13.32
C LEU A 172 -8.48 -10.54 -14.02
N ASN A 173 -9.55 -11.31 -13.98
CA ASN A 173 -9.59 -12.63 -14.60
C ASN A 173 -9.49 -12.56 -16.13
N GLN A 174 -10.12 -11.58 -16.76
CA GLN A 174 -10.01 -11.32 -18.19
C GLN A 174 -8.59 -10.95 -18.58
N GLY A 175 -7.94 -10.08 -17.80
CA GLY A 175 -6.55 -9.68 -18.01
C GLY A 175 -5.58 -10.85 -17.87
N ILE A 176 -5.78 -11.75 -16.90
CA ILE A 176 -4.98 -12.97 -16.77
C ILE A 176 -5.12 -13.86 -18.01
N LYS A 177 -6.36 -14.06 -18.49
CA LYS A 177 -6.61 -14.82 -19.71
C LYS A 177 -5.95 -14.18 -20.93
N PHE A 178 -6.04 -12.84 -21.03
CA PHE A 178 -5.40 -12.07 -22.09
C PHE A 178 -3.88 -12.27 -22.10
N LEU A 179 -3.17 -12.15 -20.95
CA LEU A 179 -1.74 -12.39 -20.91
C LEU A 179 -1.36 -13.81 -21.30
N LYS A 180 -2.11 -14.81 -20.84
CA LYS A 180 -1.89 -16.22 -21.19
C LYS A 180 -2.06 -16.49 -22.68
N SER A 181 -2.94 -15.77 -23.39
CA SER A 181 -3.12 -15.94 -24.84
C SER A 181 -1.91 -15.47 -25.66
N TYR A 182 -0.97 -14.74 -25.05
CA TYR A 182 0.30 -14.35 -25.65
C TYR A 182 1.47 -15.25 -25.22
N ASN A 183 1.19 -16.47 -24.75
CA ASN A 183 2.19 -17.45 -24.28
C ASN A 183 3.06 -16.92 -23.12
N LEU A 184 2.51 -16.02 -22.30
CA LEU A 184 3.17 -15.55 -21.09
C LEU A 184 2.83 -16.51 -19.93
N GLU A 185 3.82 -16.85 -19.14
CA GLU A 185 3.64 -17.58 -17.88
C GLU A 185 3.05 -16.61 -16.85
N VAL A 186 1.81 -16.83 -16.46
CA VAL A 186 1.15 -15.93 -15.49
C VAL A 186 0.91 -16.69 -14.20
N GLU A 187 1.61 -16.28 -13.16
CA GLU A 187 1.41 -16.72 -11.79
C GLU A 187 0.51 -15.71 -11.06
N ASN A 188 -0.65 -16.19 -10.62
CA ASN A 188 -1.57 -15.39 -9.83
C ASN A 188 -1.42 -15.78 -8.36
N MET A 189 -0.85 -14.88 -7.54
CA MET A 189 -0.67 -15.08 -6.09
C MET A 189 -2.00 -15.13 -5.32
N GLY A 190 -3.10 -14.87 -6.02
CA GLY A 190 -4.45 -14.90 -5.47
C GLY A 190 -4.80 -13.66 -4.65
N ILE A 191 -6.10 -13.47 -4.46
CA ILE A 191 -6.61 -12.58 -3.41
C ILE A 191 -6.49 -13.38 -2.12
N TYR A 192 -5.65 -12.96 -1.20
CA TYR A 192 -5.48 -13.61 0.09
C TYR A 192 -6.84 -13.60 0.81
N ASN A 193 -7.59 -14.70 0.70
CA ASN A 193 -8.82 -14.86 1.44
C ASN A 193 -8.46 -15.20 2.89
N HIS A 194 -8.66 -14.29 3.81
CA HIS A 194 -8.50 -14.49 5.25
C HIS A 194 -9.29 -15.71 5.81
N LYS A 195 -10.23 -16.24 5.04
CA LYS A 195 -11.08 -17.37 5.47
C LYS A 195 -10.41 -18.76 5.37
N THR A 196 -9.33 -18.92 4.61
CA THR A 196 -8.61 -20.21 4.49
C THR A 196 -7.40 -20.33 5.41
N SER A 197 -7.15 -19.34 6.23
CA SER A 197 -5.86 -19.15 6.92
C SER A 197 -5.70 -19.90 8.24
N PHE A 198 -6.75 -20.53 8.80
CA PHE A 198 -6.57 -21.18 10.12
C PHE A 198 -5.77 -22.49 10.00
N LEU A 199 -5.91 -23.23 8.91
CA LEU A 199 -5.14 -24.46 8.67
C LEU A 199 -3.74 -24.19 8.08
N ASN A 200 -3.58 -23.12 7.30
CA ASN A 200 -2.30 -22.76 6.70
C ASN A 200 -1.32 -22.04 7.65
N LYS A 201 -1.77 -21.50 8.79
CA LYS A 201 -0.87 -20.91 9.79
C LYS A 201 0.11 -21.94 10.41
N PHE A 202 -0.24 -23.23 10.41
CA PHE A 202 0.63 -24.29 10.91
C PHE A 202 1.70 -24.75 9.92
N PHE A 203 1.50 -24.53 8.62
CA PHE A 203 2.43 -25.00 7.57
C PHE A 203 3.35 -23.90 6.99
N LEU A 204 3.12 -22.64 7.28
CA LEU A 204 3.93 -21.52 6.77
C LEU A 204 4.94 -21.01 7.81
N LYS A 205 5.70 -21.90 8.46
CA LYS A 205 7.06 -21.58 8.90
C LYS A 205 7.99 -21.66 7.69
N ARG A 206 7.74 -20.91 6.65
CA ARG A 206 8.73 -20.68 5.61
C ARG A 206 9.70 -19.61 6.12
N SER A 207 10.96 -20.00 6.13
CA SER A 207 12.09 -19.12 6.40
C SER A 207 11.96 -17.84 5.57
N SER A 208 12.09 -16.68 6.19
CA SER A 208 12.04 -15.37 5.55
C SER A 208 13.16 -15.12 4.52
N LYS A 209 13.99 -16.13 4.25
CA LYS A 209 15.13 -16.05 3.33
C LYS A 209 14.78 -16.36 1.86
N ASP A 210 13.61 -16.94 1.57
CA ASP A 210 13.35 -17.54 0.25
C ASP A 210 12.25 -16.84 -0.58
N ILE A 211 11.85 -15.60 -0.26
CA ILE A 211 10.55 -15.10 -0.74
C ILE A 211 10.63 -13.91 -1.71
N TYR A 212 11.79 -13.42 -2.09
CA TYR A 212 11.83 -12.28 -3.01
C TYR A 212 12.39 -12.70 -4.36
N PRO A 213 11.50 -13.02 -5.33
CA PRO A 213 11.94 -13.20 -6.71
C PRO A 213 12.60 -11.91 -7.20
N ILE A 214 13.56 -12.04 -8.08
CA ILE A 214 14.22 -10.90 -8.72
C ILE A 214 13.25 -10.33 -9.75
N TYR A 215 12.78 -9.10 -9.54
CA TYR A 215 11.92 -8.40 -10.49
C TYR A 215 12.76 -7.54 -11.42
N GLN A 216 12.49 -7.57 -12.71
CA GLN A 216 13.07 -6.63 -13.65
C GLN A 216 12.38 -5.26 -13.60
N ALA A 217 11.10 -5.26 -13.33
CA ALA A 217 10.33 -4.06 -13.10
C ALA A 217 9.35 -4.28 -11.95
N PHE A 218 9.34 -3.34 -11.03
CA PHE A 218 8.28 -3.19 -10.05
C PHE A 218 7.43 -2.00 -10.49
N VAL A 219 6.19 -2.27 -10.81
CA VAL A 219 5.23 -1.21 -11.17
C VAL A 219 4.19 -1.17 -10.07
N ASP A 220 4.33 -0.24 -9.16
CA ASP A 220 3.27 0.14 -8.24
C ASP A 220 2.45 1.24 -8.91
N ILE A 221 1.34 0.85 -9.51
CA ILE A 221 0.40 1.77 -10.15
C ILE A 221 -0.73 2.18 -9.20
N SER A 222 -0.62 1.84 -7.93
CA SER A 222 -1.60 2.22 -6.92
C SER A 222 -1.65 3.73 -6.66
N ALA A 223 -0.62 4.46 -7.05
CA ALA A 223 -0.48 5.90 -6.89
C ALA A 223 -0.45 6.67 -8.24
N MET A 224 -0.61 5.98 -9.37
CA MET A 224 -0.69 6.64 -10.68
C MET A 224 -2.14 7.10 -10.89
N GLU A 225 -2.36 8.41 -10.84
CA GLU A 225 -3.51 9.08 -11.42
C GLU A 225 -3.27 9.34 -12.90
#